data_0b40c58edaeb3cc7de3b8f23549c226e
#
_entry.id   0b40c58edaeb3cc7de3b8f23549c226e
#
_cell.length_a   1.000
_cell.length_b   1.000
_cell.length_c   1.000
_cell.angle_alpha   90.00
_cell.angle_beta   90.00
_cell.angle_gamma   90.00
#
_symmetry.space_group_name_H-M   'P 1'
#
loop_
_entity.id
_entity.type
_entity.pdbx_description
1 polymer ?
#
loop_
_entity_poly.entity_id
_entity_poly.type
_entity_poly.pdbx_seq_one_letter_code
_entity_poly.pdbx_strand_id
1 'polypeptide(L)'
;SPIRVVVDTNLQIDPMSSLCKSANKIPLWIMTAATDLKKSFEIKNTGAQIFCFEKDSQEQLDLSKVMTLLAEQGITRLLCEGGSKLNASLIRANLVDRLIWFKSSDFVGKNGVDALYDISLDELDLYLTLSLLDEGQTGQDHWRHFGNFSG
;
A
#
# COMPACT_ATOMS: atom_id res chain seq x y z
N SER A 1 12.22 -10.55 -10.34
CA SER A 1 11.93 -9.41 -9.44
C SER A 1 10.45 -9.35 -9.19
N PRO A 2 10.01 -8.99 -8.00
CA PRO A 2 8.59 -8.77 -7.74
C PRO A 2 8.05 -7.61 -8.60
N ILE A 3 6.77 -7.67 -8.91
CA ILE A 3 6.05 -6.56 -9.56
C ILE A 3 5.91 -5.45 -8.53
N ARG A 4 6.23 -4.22 -8.91
CA ARG A 4 6.01 -3.04 -8.09
C ARG A 4 4.64 -2.45 -8.41
N VAL A 5 3.80 -2.31 -7.40
CA VAL A 5 2.46 -1.73 -7.54
C VAL A 5 2.42 -0.36 -6.86
N VAL A 6 1.93 0.63 -7.56
CA VAL A 6 1.72 1.99 -7.04
C VAL A 6 0.23 2.31 -7.09
N VAL A 7 -0.35 2.68 -5.95
CA VAL A 7 -1.71 3.20 -5.85
C VAL A 7 -1.61 4.73 -5.89
N ASP A 8 -2.05 5.32 -6.98
CA ASP A 8 -1.94 6.77 -7.25
C ASP A 8 -3.22 7.28 -7.91
N THR A 9 -4.23 7.57 -7.08
CA THR A 9 -5.57 7.95 -7.53
C THR A 9 -5.56 9.03 -8.60
N ASN A 10 -4.68 10.02 -8.47
CA ASN A 10 -4.65 11.19 -9.34
C ASN A 10 -3.47 11.19 -10.34
N LEU A 11 -2.76 10.06 -10.45
CA LEU A 11 -1.60 9.88 -11.33
C LEU A 11 -0.54 10.98 -11.11
N GLN A 12 -0.16 11.20 -9.85
CA GLN A 12 0.80 12.24 -9.47
C GLN A 12 2.26 11.81 -9.71
N ILE A 13 2.52 10.51 -9.87
CA ILE A 13 3.86 9.99 -10.13
C ILE A 13 4.52 10.73 -11.30
N ASP A 14 5.79 11.12 -11.12
CA ASP A 14 6.58 11.73 -12.16
C ASP A 14 7.10 10.66 -13.14
N PRO A 15 6.87 10.79 -14.46
CA PRO A 15 7.46 9.90 -15.48
C PRO A 15 9.00 9.83 -15.39
N MET A 16 9.65 10.86 -14.87
CA MET A 16 11.10 10.92 -14.65
C MET A 16 11.56 10.31 -13.33
N SER A 17 10.64 9.82 -12.49
CA SER A 17 10.98 9.14 -11.23
C SER A 17 11.83 7.88 -11.44
N SER A 18 12.57 7.47 -10.42
CA SER A 18 13.36 6.23 -10.45
C SER A 18 12.50 4.99 -10.69
N LEU A 19 11.25 4.99 -10.19
CA LEU A 19 10.28 3.92 -10.42
C LEU A 19 9.98 3.79 -11.92
N CYS A 20 9.60 4.88 -12.57
CA CYS A 20 9.29 4.89 -13.99
C CYS A 20 10.52 4.57 -14.85
N LYS A 21 11.66 5.20 -14.59
CA LYS A 21 12.92 4.94 -15.34
C LYS A 21 13.37 3.48 -15.31
N SER A 22 13.02 2.76 -14.26
CA SER A 22 13.37 1.34 -14.11
C SER A 22 12.27 0.37 -14.57
N ALA A 23 11.13 0.86 -15.08
CA ALA A 23 9.95 0.04 -15.38
C ALA A 23 10.21 -1.05 -16.46
N ASN A 24 11.10 -0.78 -17.40
CA ASN A 24 11.53 -1.77 -18.42
C ASN A 24 12.37 -2.92 -17.82
N LYS A 25 12.97 -2.74 -16.65
CA LYS A 25 13.81 -3.76 -16.00
C LYS A 25 13.07 -4.48 -14.87
N ILE A 26 12.24 -3.74 -14.15
CA ILE A 26 11.46 -4.23 -13.02
C ILE A 26 10.02 -3.81 -13.26
N PRO A 27 9.08 -4.73 -13.48
CA PRO A 27 7.70 -4.39 -13.80
C PRO A 27 7.11 -3.39 -12.81
N LEU A 28 6.43 -2.38 -13.34
CA LEU A 28 5.75 -1.33 -12.58
C LEU A 28 4.30 -1.24 -13.03
N TRP A 29 3.39 -1.43 -12.11
CA TRP A 29 1.95 -1.29 -12.30
C TRP A 29 1.43 -0.10 -11.51
N ILE A 30 0.64 0.74 -12.15
CA ILE A 30 0.08 1.95 -11.55
C ILE A 30 -1.44 1.84 -11.59
N MET A 31 -2.05 1.86 -10.40
CA MET A 31 -3.49 1.86 -10.20
C MET A 31 -3.95 3.30 -10.05
N THR A 32 -4.79 3.79 -10.94
CA THR A 32 -5.19 5.20 -10.97
C THR A 32 -6.65 5.38 -11.36
N ALA A 33 -7.23 6.51 -10.98
CA ALA A 33 -8.53 6.98 -11.47
C ALA A 33 -8.39 8.22 -12.38
N ALA A 34 -7.16 8.63 -12.68
CA ALA A 34 -6.92 9.79 -13.52
C ALA A 34 -7.19 9.48 -15.00
N THR A 35 -7.72 10.48 -15.71
CA THR A 35 -8.04 10.43 -17.15
C THR A 35 -7.06 11.23 -18.00
N ASP A 36 -5.93 11.69 -17.45
CA ASP A 36 -4.91 12.44 -18.16
C ASP A 36 -4.20 11.53 -19.19
N LEU A 37 -4.65 11.62 -20.44
CA LEU A 37 -4.13 10.81 -21.55
C LEU A 37 -2.67 11.14 -21.87
N LYS A 38 -2.25 12.41 -21.75
CA LYS A 38 -0.88 12.83 -22.05
C LYS A 38 0.08 12.22 -21.04
N LYS A 39 -0.19 12.42 -19.76
CA LYS A 39 0.65 11.86 -18.68
C LYS A 39 0.67 10.34 -18.69
N SER A 40 -0.48 9.71 -18.95
CA SER A 40 -0.59 8.26 -19.10
C SER A 40 0.29 7.75 -20.24
N PHE A 41 0.32 8.44 -21.38
CA PHE A 41 1.18 8.09 -22.50
C PHE A 41 2.67 8.21 -22.13
N GLU A 42 3.08 9.31 -21.49
CA GLU A 42 4.45 9.52 -21.04
C GLU A 42 4.91 8.40 -20.11
N ILE A 43 4.06 8.00 -19.14
CA ILE A 43 4.36 6.93 -18.20
C ILE A 43 4.44 5.56 -18.91
N LYS A 44 3.49 5.25 -19.80
CA LYS A 44 3.50 3.99 -20.57
C LYS A 44 4.76 3.85 -21.43
N ASN A 45 5.29 4.94 -21.94
CA ASN A 45 6.54 4.93 -22.71
C ASN A 45 7.76 4.54 -21.87
N THR A 46 7.68 4.59 -20.55
CA THR A 46 8.75 4.08 -19.65
C THR A 46 8.71 2.55 -19.49
N GLY A 47 7.69 1.87 -20.02
CA GLY A 47 7.45 0.44 -19.83
C GLY A 47 6.52 0.12 -18.65
N ALA A 48 6.00 1.12 -17.93
CA ALA A 48 5.01 0.91 -16.89
C ALA A 48 3.63 0.58 -17.48
N GLN A 49 2.87 -0.25 -16.75
CA GLN A 49 1.47 -0.53 -17.06
C GLN A 49 0.57 0.35 -16.18
N ILE A 50 -0.52 0.86 -16.77
CA ILE A 50 -1.51 1.68 -16.06
C ILE A 50 -2.85 0.95 -16.12
N PHE A 51 -3.45 0.76 -14.95
CA PHE A 51 -4.78 0.23 -14.75
C PHE A 51 -5.69 1.34 -14.23
N CYS A 52 -6.75 1.63 -14.96
CA CYS A 52 -7.68 2.70 -14.66
C CYS A 52 -8.92 2.15 -13.92
N PHE A 53 -9.33 2.86 -12.89
CA PHE A 53 -10.50 2.58 -12.07
C PHE A 53 -11.41 3.80 -12.01
N GLU A 54 -12.67 3.58 -11.68
CA GLU A 54 -13.55 4.66 -11.25
C GLU A 54 -13.27 5.02 -9.79
N LYS A 55 -13.44 6.30 -9.44
CA LYS A 55 -13.39 6.74 -8.06
C LYS A 55 -14.64 6.28 -7.31
N ASP A 56 -14.48 6.00 -6.03
CA ASP A 56 -15.58 5.76 -5.12
C ASP A 56 -16.30 7.08 -4.71
N SER A 57 -17.28 6.99 -3.82
CA SER A 57 -18.01 8.14 -3.30
C SER A 57 -17.15 9.11 -2.48
N GLN A 58 -15.95 8.73 -2.10
CA GLN A 58 -14.99 9.55 -1.35
C GLN A 58 -13.86 10.07 -2.26
N GLU A 59 -14.04 10.01 -3.58
CA GLU A 59 -13.03 10.43 -4.57
C GLU A 59 -11.71 9.65 -4.49
N GLN A 60 -11.75 8.41 -3.96
CA GLN A 60 -10.60 7.53 -3.84
C GLN A 60 -10.72 6.30 -4.73
N LEU A 61 -9.64 5.53 -4.86
CA LEU A 61 -9.67 4.21 -5.49
C LEU A 61 -10.34 3.19 -4.56
N ASP A 62 -11.27 2.42 -5.10
CA ASP A 62 -11.81 1.24 -4.42
C ASP A 62 -10.73 0.16 -4.34
N LEU A 63 -10.11 0.01 -3.16
CA LEU A 63 -9.02 -0.94 -2.94
C LEU A 63 -9.47 -2.39 -3.09
N SER A 64 -10.74 -2.72 -2.86
CA SER A 64 -11.26 -4.07 -3.10
C SER A 64 -11.21 -4.43 -4.58
N LYS A 65 -11.57 -3.49 -5.46
CA LYS A 65 -11.44 -3.68 -6.92
C LYS A 65 -9.98 -3.78 -7.35
N VAL A 66 -9.09 -3.00 -6.73
CA VAL A 66 -7.65 -3.10 -6.99
C VAL A 66 -7.14 -4.49 -6.62
N MET A 67 -7.50 -5.02 -5.44
CA MET A 67 -7.09 -6.37 -5.02
C MET A 67 -7.66 -7.46 -5.93
N THR A 68 -8.92 -7.33 -6.37
CA THR A 68 -9.53 -8.25 -7.33
C THR A 68 -8.74 -8.27 -8.65
N LEU A 69 -8.43 -7.11 -9.20
CA LEU A 69 -7.62 -7.03 -10.42
C LEU A 69 -6.25 -7.69 -10.23
N LEU A 70 -5.56 -7.42 -9.12
CA LEU A 70 -4.25 -8.01 -8.84
C LEU A 70 -4.33 -9.54 -8.77
N ALA A 71 -5.38 -10.08 -8.15
CA ALA A 71 -5.62 -11.52 -8.07
C ALA A 71 -5.90 -12.12 -9.47
N GLU A 72 -6.70 -11.47 -10.31
CA GLU A 72 -6.95 -11.87 -11.71
C GLU A 72 -5.67 -11.87 -12.55
N GLN A 73 -4.73 -10.99 -12.24
CA GLN A 73 -3.40 -10.96 -12.86
C GLN A 73 -2.42 -11.98 -12.26
N GLY A 74 -2.88 -12.86 -11.36
CA GLY A 74 -2.09 -13.93 -10.77
C GLY A 74 -1.22 -13.51 -9.57
N ILE A 75 -1.45 -12.33 -8.98
CA ILE A 75 -0.77 -11.91 -7.76
C ILE A 75 -1.43 -12.60 -6.56
N THR A 76 -0.70 -13.49 -5.90
CA THR A 76 -1.17 -14.25 -4.73
C THR A 76 -0.68 -13.71 -3.40
N ARG A 77 0.35 -12.85 -3.43
CA ARG A 77 0.90 -12.19 -2.23
C ARG A 77 1.28 -10.76 -2.56
N LEU A 78 0.87 -9.84 -1.71
CA LEU A 78 1.20 -8.43 -1.80
C LEU A 78 1.83 -7.97 -0.49
N LEU A 79 3.02 -7.37 -0.58
CA LEU A 79 3.63 -6.65 0.53
C LEU A 79 3.32 -5.16 0.37
N CYS A 80 2.65 -4.57 1.34
CA CYS A 80 2.39 -3.14 1.37
C CYS A 80 3.44 -2.46 2.25
N GLU A 81 4.29 -1.65 1.65
CA GLU A 81 5.22 -0.73 2.31
C GLU A 81 4.79 0.72 2.10
N GLY A 82 3.51 0.93 1.84
CA GLY A 82 2.93 2.23 1.53
C GLY A 82 2.93 3.19 2.70
N GLY A 83 2.55 4.44 2.43
CA GLY A 83 2.42 5.47 3.45
C GLY A 83 1.17 5.27 4.32
N SER A 84 1.09 6.07 5.39
CA SER A 84 0.06 5.99 6.43
C SER A 84 -1.37 5.98 5.90
N LYS A 85 -1.67 6.74 4.84
CA LYS A 85 -3.01 6.79 4.23
C LYS A 85 -3.40 5.47 3.57
N LEU A 86 -2.50 4.88 2.78
CA LEU A 86 -2.77 3.60 2.13
C LEU A 86 -2.92 2.47 3.16
N ASN A 87 -2.04 2.43 4.16
CA ASN A 87 -2.11 1.46 5.24
C ASN A 87 -3.44 1.54 6.00
N ALA A 88 -3.86 2.75 6.39
CA ALA A 88 -5.14 2.98 7.06
C ALA A 88 -6.33 2.56 6.19
N SER A 89 -6.30 2.86 4.89
CA SER A 89 -7.37 2.48 3.96
C SER A 89 -7.48 0.97 3.78
N LEU A 90 -6.35 0.24 3.70
CA LEU A 90 -6.33 -1.22 3.63
C LEU A 90 -6.90 -1.86 4.90
N ILE A 91 -6.54 -1.31 6.06
CA ILE A 91 -7.04 -1.78 7.36
C ILE A 91 -8.55 -1.54 7.47
N ARG A 92 -9.04 -0.32 7.18
CA ARG A 92 -10.47 -0.01 7.22
C ARG A 92 -11.29 -0.87 6.26
N ALA A 93 -10.73 -1.22 5.11
CA ALA A 93 -11.36 -2.09 4.13
C ALA A 93 -11.28 -3.58 4.48
N ASN A 94 -10.66 -3.95 5.62
CA ASN A 94 -10.42 -5.33 6.04
C ASN A 94 -9.70 -6.17 4.95
N LEU A 95 -8.70 -5.57 4.30
CA LEU A 95 -7.92 -6.19 3.21
C LEU A 95 -6.51 -6.61 3.67
N VAL A 96 -6.29 -6.71 4.98
CA VAL A 96 -4.98 -7.04 5.55
C VAL A 96 -5.06 -8.43 6.21
N ASP A 97 -4.31 -9.40 5.66
CA ASP A 97 -4.20 -10.74 6.24
C ASP A 97 -3.12 -10.84 7.31
N ARG A 98 -2.07 -10.03 7.17
CA ARG A 98 -0.93 -9.99 8.10
C ARG A 98 -0.43 -8.56 8.26
N LEU A 99 -0.11 -8.20 9.51
CA LEU A 99 0.50 -6.93 9.86
C LEU A 99 1.78 -7.18 10.65
N ILE A 100 2.91 -6.62 10.19
CA ILE A 100 4.14 -6.60 10.96
C ILE A 100 4.37 -5.17 11.41
N TRP A 101 4.33 -4.96 12.73
CA TRP A 101 4.46 -3.66 13.35
C TRP A 101 5.82 -3.53 14.02
N PHE A 102 6.64 -2.60 13.55
CA PHE A 102 7.91 -2.24 14.17
C PHE A 102 7.72 -0.98 15.02
N LYS A 103 8.22 -1.01 16.24
CA LYS A 103 8.23 0.11 17.17
C LYS A 103 9.66 0.40 17.60
N SER A 104 10.18 1.58 17.22
CA SER A 104 11.46 2.06 17.72
C SER A 104 11.35 2.46 19.19
N SER A 105 12.48 2.37 19.92
CA SER A 105 12.63 2.96 21.23
C SER A 105 12.71 4.49 21.19
N ASP A 106 13.05 5.04 20.03
CA ASP A 106 13.24 6.48 19.84
C ASP A 106 11.90 7.17 19.50
N PHE A 107 11.72 8.37 20.06
CA PHE A 107 10.57 9.22 19.79
C PHE A 107 10.87 10.18 18.63
N VAL A 108 10.05 10.16 17.59
CA VAL A 108 10.16 11.10 16.46
C VAL A 108 9.67 12.52 16.83
N GLY A 109 8.91 12.63 17.92
CA GLY A 109 8.39 13.89 18.41
C GLY A 109 7.17 14.42 17.63
N LYS A 110 6.80 15.67 17.89
CA LYS A 110 5.55 16.29 17.39
C LYS A 110 5.49 16.47 15.87
N ASN A 111 6.63 16.38 15.18
CA ASN A 111 6.72 16.50 13.72
C ASN A 111 6.73 15.13 13.03
N GLY A 112 6.51 14.05 13.76
CA GLY A 112 6.39 12.71 13.20
C GLY A 112 5.14 12.58 12.33
N VAL A 113 5.21 11.70 11.33
CA VAL A 113 4.04 11.28 10.55
C VAL A 113 3.50 10.01 11.19
N ASP A 114 2.18 9.99 11.43
CA ASP A 114 1.53 8.80 11.98
C ASP A 114 1.73 7.59 11.06
N ALA A 115 1.95 6.43 11.65
CA ALA A 115 2.08 5.17 10.89
C ALA A 115 0.77 4.80 10.18
N LEU A 116 -0.36 5.17 10.78
CA LEU A 116 -1.71 5.00 10.25
C LEU A 116 -2.44 6.34 10.29
N TYR A 117 -2.86 6.82 9.12
CA TYR A 117 -3.58 8.07 9.01
C TYR A 117 -4.97 7.95 9.65
N ASP A 118 -5.22 8.83 10.63
CA ASP A 118 -6.52 8.93 11.32
C ASP A 118 -7.02 7.60 11.91
N ILE A 119 -6.09 6.79 12.40
CA ILE A 119 -6.35 5.60 13.23
C ILE A 119 -5.36 5.65 14.38
N SER A 120 -5.85 5.81 15.60
CA SER A 120 -5.02 5.69 16.80
C SER A 120 -4.68 4.23 17.09
N LEU A 121 -3.62 3.99 17.86
CA LEU A 121 -3.26 2.63 18.26
C LEU A 121 -4.36 1.94 19.09
N ASP A 122 -5.11 2.73 19.89
CA ASP A 122 -6.20 2.22 20.72
C ASP A 122 -7.43 1.84 19.86
N GLU A 123 -7.57 2.45 18.68
CA GLU A 123 -8.64 2.12 17.73
C GLU A 123 -8.25 0.98 16.78
N LEU A 124 -6.99 0.62 16.71
CA LEU A 124 -6.50 -0.40 15.79
C LEU A 124 -7.23 -1.74 15.98
N ASP A 125 -7.51 -2.11 17.22
CA ASP A 125 -8.22 -3.35 17.56
C ASP A 125 -9.68 -3.36 17.07
N LEU A 126 -10.27 -2.18 16.81
CA LEU A 126 -11.62 -2.08 16.24
C LEU A 126 -11.66 -2.44 14.75
N TYR A 127 -10.55 -2.23 14.05
CA TYR A 127 -10.43 -2.45 12.61
C TYR A 127 -9.72 -3.75 12.25
N LEU A 128 -8.82 -4.23 13.13
CA LEU A 128 -8.06 -5.46 12.89
C LEU A 128 -8.72 -6.64 13.59
N THR A 129 -9.20 -7.58 12.80
CA THR A 129 -9.63 -8.92 13.27
C THR A 129 -8.44 -9.88 13.44
N LEU A 130 -7.21 -9.34 13.42
CA LEU A 130 -5.97 -10.11 13.47
C LEU A 130 -5.57 -10.39 14.92
N SER A 131 -5.05 -11.58 15.16
CA SER A 131 -4.49 -11.98 16.45
C SER A 131 -2.98 -11.81 16.46
N LEU A 132 -2.39 -11.54 17.62
CA LEU A 132 -0.94 -11.56 17.78
C LEU A 132 -0.46 -13.00 17.60
N LEU A 133 0.38 -13.21 16.58
CA LEU A 133 0.97 -14.52 16.26
C LEU A 133 2.36 -14.68 16.86
N ASP A 134 3.15 -13.59 16.86
CA ASP A 134 4.53 -13.60 17.30
C ASP A 134 4.99 -12.18 17.63
N GLU A 135 6.00 -12.06 18.49
CA GLU A 135 6.63 -10.78 18.82
C GLU A 135 8.09 -10.99 19.20
N GLY A 136 8.90 -9.96 19.06
CA GLY A 136 10.31 -10.03 19.40
C GLY A 136 11.00 -8.69 19.39
N GLN A 137 12.33 -8.75 19.46
CA GLN A 137 13.19 -7.59 19.51
C GLN A 137 14.32 -7.72 18.47
N THR A 138 14.62 -6.63 17.80
CA THR A 138 15.76 -6.52 16.90
C THR A 138 16.54 -5.27 17.24
N GLY A 139 17.74 -5.46 17.87
CA GLY A 139 18.47 -4.35 18.45
C GLY A 139 17.69 -3.71 19.59
N GLN A 140 17.35 -2.42 19.48
CA GLN A 140 16.54 -1.69 20.45
C GLN A 140 15.06 -1.60 20.04
N ASP A 141 14.71 -2.07 18.84
CA ASP A 141 13.36 -2.00 18.30
C ASP A 141 12.57 -3.26 18.64
N HIS A 142 11.29 -3.08 18.92
CA HIS A 142 10.33 -4.17 19.12
C HIS A 142 9.52 -4.38 17.86
N TRP A 143 9.20 -5.64 17.56
CA TRP A 143 8.28 -5.96 16.49
C TRP A 143 7.18 -6.89 16.96
N ARG A 144 6.00 -6.76 16.33
CA ARG A 144 4.83 -7.62 16.54
C ARG A 144 4.29 -8.06 15.19
N HIS A 145 3.94 -9.33 15.11
CA HIS A 145 3.32 -9.93 13.93
C HIS A 145 1.90 -10.35 14.26
N PHE A 146 0.96 -9.76 13.56
CA PHE A 146 -0.46 -10.06 13.67
C PHE A 146 -0.94 -10.77 12.41
N GLY A 147 -1.90 -11.69 12.53
CA GLY A 147 -2.49 -12.41 11.42
C GLY A 147 -3.68 -13.24 11.84
N ASN A 148 -4.35 -13.86 10.87
CA ASN A 148 -5.41 -14.83 11.13
C ASN A 148 -4.80 -16.18 11.48
N PHE A 149 -5.43 -16.89 12.43
CA PHE A 149 -5.06 -18.26 12.81
C PHE A 149 -5.46 -19.33 11.77
N SER A 150 -5.98 -18.95 10.62
CA SER A 150 -6.28 -19.92 9.56
C SER A 150 -4.98 -20.51 9.04
N GLY A 151 -4.74 -21.73 9.52
CA GLY A 151 -3.64 -22.59 9.12
C GLY A 151 -3.64 -22.95 7.64
#